data_7ce202eaff33905913a433b2f4521e1f
#
_entry.id   7ce202eaff33905913a433b2f4521e1f
#
_cell.length_a   1.000
_cell.length_b   1.000
_cell.length_c   1.000
_cell.angle_alpha   90.00
_cell.angle_beta   90.00
_cell.angle_gamma   90.00
#
_symmetry.space_group_name_H-M   'P 1'
#
loop_
_entity.id
_entity.type
_entity.pdbx_description
1 polymer ?
#
loop_
_entity_poly.entity_id
_entity_poly.type
_entity_poly.pdbx_seq_one_letter_code
_entity_poly.pdbx_strand_id
1 'polypeptide(L)'
;MQRWLVVLQVALSGGLLWQGSLHASELPTADKVLIEKTERKLHLFKNGVAFKTFDIALGLRPVGDKNEEGDFRTPEGEYMLDAKNPKSKYFLSIHVSYPNEQDRQEAQQRGVSPGGAIMIHGQPNVPNWSETYYKTQDWTDGCIAVSNSDMLDIWSMTNENTPIEIRP
;
A
#
# COMPACT_ATOMS: atom_id res chain seq x y z
N MET A 1 -50.22 74.80 -1.42
CA MET A 1 -50.10 73.45 -0.79
C MET A 1 -49.34 72.55 -1.75
N GLN A 2 -48.06 72.35 -1.52
CA GLN A 2 -47.19 71.61 -2.42
C GLN A 2 -46.74 70.38 -1.70
N ARG A 3 -47.16 69.18 -2.12
CA ARG A 3 -46.80 67.87 -1.53
C ARG A 3 -45.55 67.38 -2.20
N TRP A 4 -44.49 67.20 -1.40
CA TRP A 4 -43.22 66.58 -1.83
C TRP A 4 -43.34 65.06 -1.71
N LEU A 5 -43.18 64.33 -2.81
CA LEU A 5 -43.04 62.89 -2.85
C LEU A 5 -41.59 62.58 -2.63
N VAL A 6 -41.28 61.90 -1.54
CA VAL A 6 -39.95 61.29 -1.28
C VAL A 6 -39.95 59.91 -1.91
N VAL A 7 -39.11 59.73 -2.95
CA VAL A 7 -38.87 58.43 -3.56
C VAL A 7 -37.71 57.76 -2.78
N LEU A 8 -38.02 56.66 -2.07
CA LEU A 8 -37.04 55.84 -1.39
C LEU A 8 -36.41 54.88 -2.42
N GLN A 9 -35.15 55.09 -2.76
CA GLN A 9 -34.38 54.10 -3.54
C GLN A 9 -33.85 53.03 -2.63
N VAL A 10 -34.31 51.78 -2.76
CA VAL A 10 -33.79 50.58 -2.11
C VAL A 10 -32.65 50.08 -3.00
N ALA A 11 -31.41 50.25 -2.48
CA ALA A 11 -30.22 49.65 -3.11
C ALA A 11 -30.17 48.15 -2.79
N LEU A 12 -30.45 47.31 -3.76
CA LEU A 12 -30.19 45.86 -3.68
C LEU A 12 -28.68 45.63 -3.80
N SER A 13 -28.00 45.41 -2.69
CA SER A 13 -26.64 44.91 -2.67
C SER A 13 -26.66 43.41 -3.02
N GLY A 14 -26.36 43.08 -4.26
CA GLY A 14 -26.16 41.69 -4.71
C GLY A 14 -24.91 41.11 -4.09
N GLY A 15 -25.08 40.27 -3.06
CA GLY A 15 -23.99 39.47 -2.52
C GLY A 15 -23.54 38.42 -3.55
N LEU A 16 -22.34 38.54 -4.07
CA LEU A 16 -21.69 37.46 -4.82
C LEU A 16 -21.42 36.29 -3.86
N LEU A 17 -22.23 35.25 -3.97
CA LEU A 17 -21.92 33.95 -3.35
C LEU A 17 -20.74 33.31 -4.11
N TRP A 18 -19.57 33.40 -3.55
CA TRP A 18 -18.38 32.66 -4.03
C TRP A 18 -18.62 31.18 -3.75
N GLN A 19 -19.08 30.43 -4.74
CA GLN A 19 -19.14 28.97 -4.69
C GLN A 19 -17.71 28.46 -4.90
N GLY A 20 -16.96 28.33 -3.81
CA GLY A 20 -15.71 27.59 -3.80
C GLY A 20 -16.00 26.11 -4.04
N SER A 21 -15.72 25.59 -5.23
CA SER A 21 -15.74 24.16 -5.49
C SER A 21 -14.65 23.49 -4.62
N LEU A 22 -15.07 22.77 -3.59
CA LEU A 22 -14.18 21.85 -2.86
C LEU A 22 -13.83 20.72 -3.84
N HIS A 23 -12.72 20.86 -4.55
CA HIS A 23 -12.12 19.74 -5.22
C HIS A 23 -11.53 18.85 -4.14
N ALA A 24 -12.21 17.75 -3.81
CA ALA A 24 -11.57 16.65 -3.09
C ALA A 24 -10.39 16.20 -3.98
N SER A 25 -9.16 16.41 -3.52
CA SER A 25 -7.99 15.90 -4.22
C SER A 25 -8.08 14.38 -4.21
N GLU A 26 -8.19 13.75 -5.37
CA GLU A 26 -8.10 12.30 -5.47
C GLU A 26 -6.73 11.88 -4.91
N LEU A 27 -6.74 10.79 -4.12
CA LEU A 27 -5.50 10.22 -3.62
C LEU A 27 -4.64 9.77 -4.82
N PRO A 28 -3.34 10.09 -4.82
CA PRO A 28 -2.48 9.66 -5.91
C PRO A 28 -2.43 8.14 -5.99
N THR A 29 -2.54 7.58 -7.20
CA THR A 29 -2.38 6.14 -7.43
C THR A 29 -0.95 5.85 -7.84
N ALA A 30 -0.32 4.90 -7.15
CA ALA A 30 1.04 4.47 -7.45
C ALA A 30 1.12 3.78 -8.82
N ASP A 31 2.17 4.06 -9.55
CA ASP A 31 2.56 3.35 -10.78
C ASP A 31 3.69 2.33 -10.54
N LYS A 32 4.28 2.33 -9.34
CA LYS A 32 5.27 1.36 -8.87
C LYS A 32 5.29 1.29 -7.34
N VAL A 33 5.54 0.10 -6.81
CA VAL A 33 5.88 -0.15 -5.40
C VAL A 33 7.34 -0.60 -5.34
N LEU A 34 8.08 -0.11 -4.34
CA LEU A 34 9.43 -0.56 -4.03
C LEU A 34 9.49 -1.03 -2.59
N ILE A 35 10.04 -2.22 -2.37
CA ILE A 35 10.40 -2.75 -1.05
C ILE A 35 11.92 -2.72 -0.91
N GLU A 36 12.40 -2.06 0.13
CA GLU A 36 13.80 -2.09 0.56
C GLU A 36 13.88 -2.90 1.86
N LYS A 37 14.28 -4.17 1.74
CA LYS A 37 14.26 -5.14 2.85
C LYS A 37 15.18 -4.72 3.99
N THR A 38 16.39 -4.27 3.68
CA THR A 38 17.37 -3.81 4.67
C THR A 38 16.86 -2.63 5.47
N GLU A 39 16.19 -1.69 4.81
CA GLU A 39 15.64 -0.49 5.43
C GLU A 39 14.29 -0.72 6.12
N ARG A 40 13.65 -1.87 5.89
CA ARG A 40 12.28 -2.16 6.34
C ARG A 40 11.31 -1.09 5.86
N LYS A 41 11.39 -0.72 4.56
CA LYS A 41 10.55 0.31 3.95
C LYS A 41 9.79 -0.20 2.74
N LEU A 42 8.57 0.28 2.61
CA LEU A 42 7.74 0.20 1.41
C LEU A 42 7.51 1.62 0.89
N HIS A 43 7.80 1.83 -0.37
CA HIS A 43 7.60 3.12 -1.03
C HIS A 43 6.57 3.01 -2.14
N LEU A 44 5.66 3.98 -2.20
CA LEU A 44 4.76 4.19 -3.33
C LEU A 44 5.32 5.27 -4.24
N PHE A 45 5.50 4.94 -5.51
CA PHE A 45 6.01 5.85 -6.53
C PHE A 45 4.91 6.30 -7.48
N LYS A 46 5.04 7.55 -7.96
CA LYS A 46 4.29 8.12 -9.07
C LYS A 46 5.25 8.90 -9.96
N ASN A 47 5.31 8.56 -11.26
CA ASN A 47 6.19 9.20 -12.22
C ASN A 47 7.67 9.25 -11.75
N GLY A 48 8.16 8.17 -11.15
CA GLY A 48 9.53 8.05 -10.66
C GLY A 48 9.84 8.77 -9.35
N VAL A 49 8.84 9.38 -8.68
CA VAL A 49 8.99 10.06 -7.39
C VAL A 49 8.24 9.30 -6.31
N ALA A 50 8.92 8.98 -5.21
CA ALA A 50 8.29 8.40 -4.03
C ALA A 50 7.40 9.48 -3.36
N PHE A 51 6.10 9.20 -3.25
CA PHE A 51 5.15 10.13 -2.64
C PHE A 51 4.66 9.65 -1.26
N LYS A 52 4.87 8.37 -0.94
CA LYS A 52 4.54 7.81 0.36
C LYS A 52 5.50 6.68 0.73
N THR A 53 5.82 6.58 2.02
CA THR A 53 6.73 5.56 2.58
C THR A 53 6.14 5.01 3.86
N PHE A 54 6.27 3.68 4.06
CA PHE A 54 5.74 2.95 5.21
C PHE A 54 6.81 2.08 5.83
N ASP A 55 6.72 1.89 7.14
CA ASP A 55 7.49 0.87 7.86
C ASP A 55 6.87 -0.50 7.62
N ILE A 56 7.71 -1.52 7.42
CA ILE A 56 7.27 -2.89 7.17
C ILE A 56 7.94 -3.88 8.11
N ALA A 57 7.29 -5.02 8.31
CA ALA A 57 7.88 -6.23 8.87
C ALA A 57 7.94 -7.33 7.78
N LEU A 58 8.95 -8.15 7.83
CA LEU A 58 9.25 -9.17 6.82
C LEU A 58 9.15 -10.59 7.40
N GLY A 59 9.58 -11.56 6.61
CA GLY A 59 9.76 -12.95 7.07
C GLY A 59 10.80 -13.06 8.18
N LEU A 60 10.68 -14.08 9.02
CA LEU A 60 11.58 -14.36 10.16
C LEU A 60 13.06 -14.47 9.77
N ARG A 61 13.37 -14.70 8.49
CA ARG A 61 14.73 -14.72 7.94
C ARG A 61 14.85 -13.70 6.82
N PRO A 62 14.92 -12.40 7.13
CA PRO A 62 14.74 -11.33 6.13
C PRO A 62 15.92 -11.17 5.16
N VAL A 63 17.10 -11.71 5.48
CA VAL A 63 18.31 -11.53 4.69
C VAL A 63 18.39 -12.54 3.54
N GLY A 64 18.63 -12.01 2.34
CA GLY A 64 18.76 -12.79 1.10
C GLY A 64 17.42 -13.16 0.48
N ASP A 65 17.50 -13.70 -0.72
CA ASP A 65 16.35 -14.06 -1.54
C ASP A 65 15.64 -15.32 -1.03
N LYS A 66 14.35 -15.43 -1.34
CA LYS A 66 13.55 -16.64 -1.11
C LYS A 66 13.95 -17.74 -2.08
N ASN A 67 14.29 -18.93 -1.54
CA ASN A 67 14.81 -20.03 -2.32
C ASN A 67 13.91 -21.26 -2.34
N GLU A 68 13.10 -21.47 -1.30
CA GLU A 68 12.24 -22.64 -1.15
C GLU A 68 11.06 -22.34 -0.22
N GLU A 69 10.04 -23.17 -0.31
CA GLU A 69 8.92 -23.13 0.60
C GLU A 69 9.37 -23.37 2.05
N GLY A 70 8.87 -22.53 2.97
CA GLY A 70 9.18 -22.66 4.40
C GLY A 70 10.54 -22.09 4.83
N ASP A 71 11.27 -21.40 3.97
CA ASP A 71 12.54 -20.75 4.32
C ASP A 71 12.40 -19.45 5.11
N PHE A 72 11.16 -18.96 5.30
CA PHE A 72 10.82 -17.74 6.03
C PHE A 72 11.42 -16.47 5.43
N ARG A 73 11.75 -16.47 4.15
CA ARG A 73 12.31 -15.33 3.44
C ARG A 73 11.25 -14.63 2.60
N THR A 74 11.38 -13.31 2.51
CA THR A 74 10.66 -12.50 1.53
C THR A 74 11.45 -12.51 0.22
N PRO A 75 10.83 -12.79 -0.94
CA PRO A 75 11.53 -12.87 -2.22
C PRO A 75 12.14 -11.52 -2.61
N GLU A 76 13.16 -11.58 -3.48
CA GLU A 76 13.80 -10.43 -4.13
C GLU A 76 13.55 -10.53 -5.64
N GLY A 77 13.26 -9.41 -6.30
CA GLY A 77 12.97 -9.42 -7.74
C GLY A 77 11.85 -8.48 -8.15
N GLU A 78 11.40 -8.65 -9.38
CA GLU A 78 10.31 -7.88 -9.97
C GLU A 78 9.05 -8.74 -10.10
N TYR A 79 7.94 -8.22 -9.59
CA TYR A 79 6.64 -8.88 -9.54
C TYR A 79 5.51 -7.88 -9.84
N MET A 80 4.29 -8.36 -9.75
CA MET A 80 3.06 -7.55 -9.84
C MET A 80 2.22 -7.72 -8.59
N LEU A 81 1.50 -6.69 -8.20
CA LEU A 81 0.38 -6.78 -7.27
C LEU A 81 -0.85 -7.24 -8.05
N ASP A 82 -1.15 -8.53 -8.07
CA ASP A 82 -2.10 -9.11 -9.03
C ASP A 82 -3.49 -9.40 -8.49
N ALA A 83 -3.71 -9.40 -7.17
CA ALA A 83 -5.02 -9.60 -6.58
C ALA A 83 -5.18 -8.92 -5.23
N LYS A 84 -6.37 -8.37 -4.97
CA LYS A 84 -6.76 -7.76 -3.69
C LYS A 84 -7.76 -8.65 -2.95
N ASN A 85 -7.49 -8.96 -1.66
CA ASN A 85 -8.36 -9.76 -0.82
C ASN A 85 -8.92 -8.95 0.38
N PRO A 86 -10.18 -8.49 0.33
CA PRO A 86 -10.82 -7.76 1.43
C PRO A 86 -11.25 -8.65 2.59
N LYS A 87 -11.16 -9.98 2.45
CA LYS A 87 -11.54 -10.98 3.48
C LYS A 87 -10.31 -11.69 4.05
N SER A 88 -9.17 -11.00 4.10
CA SER A 88 -7.93 -11.54 4.65
C SER A 88 -8.06 -11.82 6.15
N LYS A 89 -7.35 -12.86 6.63
CA LYS A 89 -7.14 -13.09 8.06
C LYS A 89 -6.22 -12.05 8.71
N TYR A 90 -5.59 -11.21 7.89
CA TYR A 90 -4.68 -10.14 8.27
C TYR A 90 -5.20 -8.79 7.80
N PHE A 91 -6.44 -8.44 8.19
CA PHE A 91 -7.15 -7.22 7.84
C PHE A 91 -7.47 -7.13 6.35
N LEU A 92 -6.56 -6.66 5.54
CA LEU A 92 -6.58 -6.64 4.07
C LEU A 92 -5.29 -7.26 3.56
N SER A 93 -5.30 -7.83 2.35
CA SER A 93 -4.07 -8.29 1.72
C SER A 93 -4.07 -8.07 0.21
N ILE A 94 -2.89 -7.81 -0.34
CA ILE A 94 -2.63 -7.70 -1.77
C ILE A 94 -1.60 -8.76 -2.13
N HIS A 95 -1.91 -9.62 -3.09
CA HIS A 95 -1.03 -10.70 -3.53
C HIS A 95 0.09 -10.16 -4.39
N VAL A 96 1.29 -10.69 -4.16
CA VAL A 96 2.49 -10.48 -4.99
C VAL A 96 2.64 -11.69 -5.89
N SER A 97 2.84 -11.48 -7.18
CA SER A 97 2.87 -12.54 -8.22
C SER A 97 4.10 -13.47 -8.14
N TYR A 98 4.61 -13.70 -6.92
CA TYR A 98 5.64 -14.69 -6.63
C TYR A 98 5.01 -16.10 -6.58
N PRO A 99 5.66 -17.16 -7.13
CA PRO A 99 6.93 -17.13 -7.86
C PRO A 99 6.74 -16.71 -9.33
N ASN A 100 7.67 -15.91 -9.86
CA ASN A 100 7.78 -15.65 -11.29
C ASN A 100 8.44 -16.84 -12.03
N GLU A 101 8.72 -16.70 -13.33
CA GLU A 101 9.29 -17.78 -14.12
C GLU A 101 10.74 -18.10 -13.69
N GLN A 102 11.52 -17.10 -13.34
CA GLN A 102 12.90 -17.28 -12.86
C GLN A 102 12.92 -18.05 -11.53
N ASP A 103 12.08 -17.65 -10.57
CA ASP A 103 11.96 -18.31 -9.25
C ASP A 103 11.63 -19.80 -9.42
N ARG A 104 10.69 -20.12 -10.33
CA ARG A 104 10.30 -21.51 -10.61
C ARG A 104 11.45 -22.33 -11.21
N GLN A 105 12.20 -21.76 -12.18
CA GLN A 105 13.33 -22.43 -12.80
C GLN A 105 14.45 -22.69 -11.80
N GLU A 106 14.77 -21.72 -10.97
CA GLU A 106 15.80 -21.84 -9.95
C GLU A 106 15.43 -22.86 -8.88
N ALA A 107 14.16 -22.86 -8.40
CA ALA A 107 13.68 -23.87 -7.48
C ALA A 107 13.70 -25.28 -8.08
N GLN A 108 13.34 -25.43 -9.35
CA GLN A 108 13.40 -26.67 -10.09
C GLN A 108 14.84 -27.21 -10.20
N GLN A 109 15.82 -26.34 -10.49
CA GLN A 109 17.24 -26.72 -10.53
C GLN A 109 17.75 -27.21 -9.17
N ARG A 110 17.22 -26.67 -8.08
CA ARG A 110 17.52 -27.10 -6.71
C ARG A 110 16.70 -28.31 -6.26
N GLY A 111 15.72 -28.74 -7.04
CA GLY A 111 14.82 -29.86 -6.70
C GLY A 111 13.85 -29.57 -5.54
N VAL A 112 13.45 -28.30 -5.36
CA VAL A 112 12.57 -27.87 -4.27
C VAL A 112 11.33 -27.16 -4.80
N SER A 113 10.30 -27.00 -3.93
CA SER A 113 9.15 -26.12 -4.19
C SER A 113 9.56 -24.67 -3.89
N PRO A 114 9.28 -23.69 -4.77
CA PRO A 114 9.51 -22.28 -4.46
C PRO A 114 8.54 -21.76 -3.39
N GLY A 115 7.41 -22.46 -3.17
CA GLY A 115 6.29 -21.98 -2.40
C GLY A 115 5.48 -20.91 -3.15
N GLY A 116 4.83 -20.00 -2.42
CA GLY A 116 3.95 -18.97 -2.99
C GLY A 116 3.23 -18.20 -1.90
N ALA A 117 2.07 -17.60 -2.26
CA ALA A 117 1.21 -16.88 -1.34
C ALA A 117 1.93 -15.74 -0.58
N ILE A 118 2.81 -15.04 -1.26
CA ILE A 118 3.45 -13.82 -0.74
C ILE A 118 2.45 -12.66 -0.86
N MET A 119 2.23 -11.96 0.25
CA MET A 119 1.26 -10.87 0.36
C MET A 119 1.88 -9.62 0.97
N ILE A 120 1.38 -8.45 0.58
CA ILE A 120 1.40 -7.27 1.45
C ILE A 120 0.11 -7.33 2.26
N HIS A 121 0.18 -7.24 3.60
CA HIS A 121 -1.00 -7.37 4.46
C HIS A 121 -0.91 -6.57 5.75
N GLY A 122 -2.05 -6.35 6.39
CA GLY A 122 -2.13 -5.74 7.71
C GLY A 122 -1.79 -6.70 8.85
N GLN A 123 -2.20 -6.37 10.05
CA GLN A 123 -2.00 -7.19 11.23
C GLN A 123 -3.07 -8.28 11.35
N PRO A 124 -2.81 -9.36 12.12
CA PRO A 124 -3.79 -10.42 12.31
C PRO A 124 -5.10 -9.91 12.89
N ASN A 125 -6.25 -10.42 12.41
CA ASN A 125 -7.56 -10.07 12.94
C ASN A 125 -7.74 -10.54 14.41
N VAL A 126 -7.02 -11.60 14.79
CA VAL A 126 -6.91 -12.07 16.18
C VAL A 126 -5.43 -12.04 16.54
N PRO A 127 -4.96 -10.94 17.16
CA PRO A 127 -3.55 -10.76 17.46
C PRO A 127 -3.12 -11.63 18.66
N ASN A 128 -1.96 -12.28 18.55
CA ASN A 128 -1.30 -13.01 19.65
C ASN A 128 -0.27 -12.17 20.40
N TRP A 129 0.14 -11.03 19.83
CA TRP A 129 1.20 -10.16 20.34
C TRP A 129 0.71 -8.71 20.39
N SER A 130 1.48 -7.84 21.03
CA SER A 130 1.19 -6.41 21.05
C SER A 130 1.33 -5.76 19.69
N GLU A 131 0.65 -4.64 19.49
CA GLU A 131 0.80 -3.83 18.26
C GLU A 131 2.26 -3.40 18.03
N THR A 132 2.98 -3.07 19.11
CA THR A 132 4.40 -2.73 19.07
C THR A 132 5.24 -3.89 18.51
N TYR A 133 4.96 -5.13 18.94
CA TYR A 133 5.65 -6.31 18.42
C TYR A 133 5.49 -6.41 16.90
N TYR A 134 4.24 -6.32 16.40
CA TYR A 134 3.96 -6.42 14.96
C TYR A 134 4.58 -5.29 14.12
N LYS A 135 4.88 -4.15 14.73
CA LYS A 135 5.52 -3.01 14.06
C LYS A 135 7.05 -3.08 14.06
N THR A 136 7.65 -3.75 15.04
CA THR A 136 9.10 -3.67 15.26
C THR A 136 9.85 -4.97 15.04
N GLN A 137 9.15 -6.09 14.88
CA GLN A 137 9.77 -7.40 14.66
C GLN A 137 9.39 -7.96 13.31
N ASP A 138 10.31 -8.69 12.68
CA ASP A 138 10.01 -9.55 11.55
C ASP A 138 9.33 -10.81 12.08
N TRP A 139 8.10 -11.08 11.61
CA TRP A 139 7.26 -12.12 12.21
C TRP A 139 6.49 -12.98 11.20
N THR A 140 6.64 -12.69 9.90
CA THR A 140 5.90 -13.41 8.87
C THR A 140 6.64 -14.65 8.36
N ASP A 141 5.95 -15.48 7.59
CA ASP A 141 6.56 -16.63 6.91
C ASP A 141 7.13 -16.26 5.52
N GLY A 142 7.32 -14.94 5.26
CA GLY A 142 7.85 -14.40 4.00
C GLY A 142 7.00 -13.28 3.40
N CYS A 143 5.83 -13.01 3.95
CA CYS A 143 4.98 -11.88 3.56
C CYS A 143 5.57 -10.54 4.02
N ILE A 144 5.00 -9.45 3.51
CA ILE A 144 5.32 -8.08 3.85
C ILE A 144 4.17 -7.54 4.70
N ALA A 145 4.40 -7.33 5.99
CA ALA A 145 3.38 -6.85 6.92
C ALA A 145 3.54 -5.35 7.19
N VAL A 146 2.40 -4.66 7.32
CA VAL A 146 2.31 -3.24 7.68
C VAL A 146 1.29 -3.03 8.79
N SER A 147 1.17 -1.81 9.31
CA SER A 147 0.05 -1.48 10.20
C SER A 147 -1.28 -1.52 9.44
N ASN A 148 -2.41 -1.68 10.16
CA ASN A 148 -3.72 -1.68 9.50
C ASN A 148 -4.05 -0.31 8.86
N SER A 149 -3.59 0.80 9.45
CA SER A 149 -3.74 2.14 8.86
C SER A 149 -2.95 2.28 7.56
N ASP A 150 -1.69 1.80 7.56
CA ASP A 150 -0.84 1.84 6.37
C ASP A 150 -1.38 0.92 5.28
N MET A 151 -1.95 -0.24 5.67
CA MET A 151 -2.58 -1.15 4.72
C MET A 151 -3.79 -0.52 4.01
N LEU A 152 -4.60 0.30 4.70
CA LEU A 152 -5.69 1.07 4.07
C LEU A 152 -5.16 2.06 3.02
N ASP A 153 -4.08 2.75 3.33
CA ASP A 153 -3.44 3.69 2.41
C ASP A 153 -2.89 2.97 1.18
N ILE A 154 -2.11 1.89 1.39
CA ILE A 154 -1.56 1.07 0.31
C ILE A 154 -2.68 0.50 -0.57
N TRP A 155 -3.73 -0.02 0.05
CA TRP A 155 -4.91 -0.54 -0.64
C TRP A 155 -5.58 0.51 -1.53
N SER A 156 -5.74 1.72 -1.01
CA SER A 156 -6.43 2.80 -1.72
C SER A 156 -5.57 3.43 -2.82
N MET A 157 -4.24 3.41 -2.65
CA MET A 157 -3.28 4.06 -3.54
C MET A 157 -2.58 3.11 -4.53
N THR A 158 -2.95 1.83 -4.57
CA THR A 158 -2.44 0.86 -5.56
C THR A 158 -3.59 0.25 -6.34
N ASN A 159 -3.33 -0.17 -7.57
CA ASN A 159 -4.25 -0.96 -8.40
C ASN A 159 -3.74 -2.38 -8.57
N GLU A 160 -4.61 -3.29 -8.99
CA GLU A 160 -4.18 -4.58 -9.52
C GLU A 160 -3.28 -4.36 -10.74
N ASN A 161 -2.28 -5.20 -10.89
CA ASN A 161 -1.21 -5.08 -11.87
C ASN A 161 -0.27 -3.88 -11.68
N THR A 162 -0.22 -3.29 -10.48
CA THR A 162 0.85 -2.34 -10.14
C THR A 162 2.18 -3.11 -10.02
N PRO A 163 3.24 -2.70 -10.73
CA PRO A 163 4.58 -3.29 -10.58
C PRO A 163 5.11 -3.13 -9.16
N ILE A 164 5.74 -4.19 -8.66
CA ILE A 164 6.44 -4.18 -7.38
C ILE A 164 7.86 -4.73 -7.57
N GLU A 165 8.83 -4.00 -7.06
CA GLU A 165 10.23 -4.42 -6.99
C GLU A 165 10.59 -4.65 -5.52
N ILE A 166 11.24 -5.77 -5.23
CA ILE A 166 11.70 -6.13 -3.89
C ILE A 166 13.21 -6.26 -3.93
N ARG A 167 13.90 -5.42 -3.18
CA ARG A 167 15.36 -5.33 -3.09
C ARG A 167 15.88 -5.76 -1.71
N PRO A 168 17.14 -6.16 -1.63
CA PRO A 168 17.85 -6.43 -0.37
C PRO A 168 17.75 -5.32 0.66
#